data_6640980dd5f1fe931ff50b932e97c97c
#
_entry.id   6640980dd5f1fe931ff50b932e97c97c
#
_cell.length_a   1.000
_cell.length_b   1.000
_cell.length_c   1.000
_cell.angle_alpha   90.00
_cell.angle_beta   90.00
_cell.angle_gamma   90.00
#
_symmetry.space_group_name_H-M   'P 1'
#
loop_
_entity.id
_entity.type
_entity.pdbx_description
1 polymer ?
#
loop_
_entity_poly.entity_id
_entity_poly.type
_entity_poly.pdbx_seq_one_letter_code
_entity_poly.pdbx_strand_id
1 'polypeptide(L)'
;MGKTIRRSLSHLDASNRPRMVDVGGKDVTARSAVAQALVRFPIEVARALRESGMRAKKGSVIDTAIIAGTLAAKRTHELIPFCHPLMIERCVLSAEFTSETDLAIRCEVAVSHRTGVEMEALTGASIAALTVYDMCKSLSHQIMVAELRLLEKSGGRREVRDGKVLAGTRKRSRARE
;
A
#
# COMPACT_ATOMS: atom_id res chain seq x y z
N MET A 1 -22.97 24.09 14.70
CA MET A 1 -23.60 22.76 14.57
C MET A 1 -22.80 21.93 13.58
N GLY A 2 -21.95 21.02 14.07
CA GLY A 2 -21.09 20.18 13.24
C GLY A 2 -21.90 19.10 12.53
N LYS A 3 -21.80 19.01 11.20
CA LYS A 3 -22.35 17.92 10.42
C LYS A 3 -21.62 16.62 10.79
N THR A 4 -22.25 15.78 11.60
CA THR A 4 -21.78 14.42 11.88
C THR A 4 -21.78 13.63 10.57
N ILE A 5 -20.59 13.34 10.05
CA ILE A 5 -20.44 12.48 8.87
C ILE A 5 -20.74 11.04 9.31
N ARG A 6 -22.02 10.62 9.24
CA ARG A 6 -22.39 9.20 9.33
C ARG A 6 -21.91 8.49 8.05
N ARG A 7 -20.66 8.10 7.99
CA ARG A 7 -20.17 7.14 6.99
C ARG A 7 -20.45 5.75 7.53
N SER A 8 -21.39 5.03 6.93
CA SER A 8 -21.60 3.61 7.24
C SER A 8 -20.33 2.84 6.86
N LEU A 9 -19.85 1.99 7.76
CA LEU A 9 -18.75 1.08 7.49
C LEU A 9 -19.24 0.03 6.48
N SER A 10 -18.57 -0.08 5.34
CA SER A 10 -19.00 -0.95 4.23
C SER A 10 -18.82 -2.45 4.50
N HIS A 11 -18.08 -2.81 5.55
CA HIS A 11 -17.77 -4.19 5.92
C HIS A 11 -18.66 -4.73 7.07
N LEU A 12 -19.81 -4.10 7.31
CA LEU A 12 -20.77 -4.57 8.30
C LEU A 12 -22.08 -4.98 7.62
N ASP A 13 -22.70 -6.06 8.09
CA ASP A 13 -24.06 -6.46 7.71
C ASP A 13 -25.14 -5.68 8.50
N ALA A 14 -26.41 -5.96 8.23
CA ALA A 14 -27.53 -5.34 8.92
C ALA A 14 -27.56 -5.61 10.44
N SER A 15 -26.87 -6.67 10.90
CA SER A 15 -26.72 -7.05 12.30
C SER A 15 -25.40 -6.54 12.91
N ASN A 16 -24.71 -5.60 12.24
CA ASN A 16 -23.44 -5.02 12.65
C ASN A 16 -22.30 -6.05 12.77
N ARG A 17 -22.36 -7.15 12.02
CA ARG A 17 -21.33 -8.18 11.96
C ARG A 17 -20.40 -7.93 10.77
N PRO A 18 -19.09 -8.18 10.94
CA PRO A 18 -18.12 -8.03 9.85
C PRO A 18 -18.42 -8.99 8.69
N ARG A 19 -18.33 -8.46 7.46
CA ARG A 19 -18.47 -9.27 6.23
C ARG A 19 -17.65 -8.71 5.08
N MET A 20 -17.32 -9.57 4.14
CA MET A 20 -16.76 -9.16 2.86
C MET A 20 -17.83 -8.45 2.02
N VAL A 21 -17.48 -7.36 1.35
CA VAL A 21 -18.40 -6.59 0.51
C VAL A 21 -18.71 -7.36 -0.77
N ASP A 22 -20.00 -7.52 -1.09
CA ASP A 22 -20.39 -8.02 -2.40
C ASP A 22 -20.05 -7.03 -3.52
N VAL A 23 -19.32 -7.51 -4.51
CA VAL A 23 -18.90 -6.74 -5.69
C VAL A 23 -19.48 -7.29 -7.00
N GLY A 24 -20.32 -8.33 -6.93
CA GLY A 24 -20.86 -9.02 -8.12
C GLY A 24 -21.58 -8.09 -9.09
N GLY A 25 -22.34 -7.13 -8.57
CA GLY A 25 -23.11 -6.15 -9.37
C GLY A 25 -22.32 -4.91 -9.81
N LYS A 26 -20.98 -4.85 -9.65
CA LYS A 26 -20.17 -3.71 -10.08
C LYS A 26 -19.50 -3.97 -11.42
N ASP A 27 -19.28 -2.90 -12.18
CA ASP A 27 -18.51 -2.97 -13.42
C ASP A 27 -17.03 -3.24 -13.14
N VAL A 28 -16.39 -3.99 -14.02
CA VAL A 28 -14.95 -4.11 -14.08
C VAL A 28 -14.37 -2.83 -14.64
N THR A 29 -13.45 -2.22 -13.92
CA THR A 29 -12.77 -0.97 -14.34
C THR A 29 -11.29 -1.05 -13.98
N ALA A 30 -10.43 -0.31 -14.69
CA ALA A 30 -9.04 -0.16 -14.34
C ALA A 30 -8.91 0.49 -12.95
N ARG A 31 -8.10 -0.11 -12.10
CA ARG A 31 -7.83 0.32 -10.73
C ARG A 31 -6.34 0.43 -10.52
N SER A 32 -5.91 1.48 -9.86
CA SER A 32 -4.52 1.60 -9.40
C SER A 32 -4.46 2.19 -8.00
N ALA A 33 -3.40 1.86 -7.28
CA ALA A 33 -3.07 2.46 -6.01
C ALA A 33 -1.55 2.54 -5.84
N VAL A 34 -1.11 3.59 -5.15
CA VAL A 34 0.27 3.78 -4.72
C VAL A 34 0.28 3.98 -3.21
N ALA A 35 1.01 3.13 -2.51
CA ALA A 35 1.26 3.27 -1.09
C ALA A 35 2.75 3.52 -0.83
N GLN A 36 3.07 4.14 0.30
CA GLN A 36 4.42 4.39 0.75
C GLN A 36 4.58 3.96 2.20
N ALA A 37 5.68 3.27 2.48
CA ALA A 37 6.23 3.12 3.82
C ALA A 37 7.52 3.94 3.96
N LEU A 38 7.79 4.45 5.15
CA LEU A 38 9.01 5.18 5.47
C LEU A 38 9.79 4.43 6.54
N VAL A 39 11.02 4.02 6.21
CA VAL A 39 11.94 3.42 7.18
C VAL A 39 12.96 4.46 7.58
N ARG A 40 13.03 4.75 8.87
CA ARG A 40 13.99 5.70 9.45
C ARG A 40 15.13 4.97 10.14
N PHE A 41 16.33 5.37 9.82
CA PHE A 41 17.57 4.84 10.38
C PHE A 41 18.26 5.87 11.30
N PRO A 42 19.02 5.43 12.32
CA PRO A 42 20.07 6.27 12.89
C PRO A 42 21.04 6.73 11.81
N ILE A 43 21.59 7.94 11.96
CA ILE A 43 22.40 8.58 10.90
C ILE A 43 23.61 7.74 10.49
N GLU A 44 24.27 7.10 11.44
CA GLU A 44 25.45 6.26 11.20
C GLU A 44 25.08 5.01 10.39
N VAL A 45 23.91 4.41 10.69
CA VAL A 45 23.40 3.25 9.98
C VAL A 45 23.02 3.61 8.56
N ALA A 46 22.33 4.73 8.36
CA ALA A 46 21.97 5.22 7.03
C ALA A 46 23.20 5.47 6.16
N ARG A 47 24.26 6.07 6.75
CA ARG A 47 25.53 6.33 6.06
C ARG A 47 26.20 5.01 5.66
N ALA A 48 26.36 4.08 6.60
CA ALA A 48 26.97 2.77 6.33
C ALA A 48 26.21 1.98 5.25
N LEU A 49 24.85 2.02 5.26
CA LEU A 49 24.04 1.36 4.24
C LEU A 49 24.22 1.99 2.85
N ARG A 50 24.35 3.31 2.76
CA ARG A 50 24.62 4.00 1.48
C ARG A 50 26.00 3.64 0.94
N GLU A 51 27.03 3.69 1.80
CA GLU A 51 28.41 3.34 1.45
C GLU A 51 28.54 1.90 0.97
N SER A 52 27.75 0.98 1.56
CA SER A 52 27.72 -0.42 1.15
C SER A 52 26.83 -0.69 -0.09
N GLY A 53 26.20 0.33 -0.67
CA GLY A 53 25.22 0.16 -1.74
C GLY A 53 24.00 -0.63 -1.31
N MET A 54 23.51 -0.41 -0.08
CA MET A 54 22.38 -1.12 0.53
C MET A 54 22.60 -2.64 0.62
N ARG A 55 23.81 -3.06 0.99
CA ARG A 55 24.16 -4.47 1.22
C ARG A 55 24.37 -4.74 2.70
N ALA A 56 23.72 -5.78 3.18
CA ALA A 56 23.90 -6.33 4.53
C ALA A 56 24.53 -7.74 4.44
N LYS A 57 24.85 -8.35 5.59
CA LYS A 57 25.37 -9.73 5.64
C LYS A 57 24.47 -10.74 4.91
N LYS A 58 23.17 -10.50 4.89
CA LYS A 58 22.15 -11.35 4.25
C LYS A 58 22.00 -11.11 2.72
N GLY A 59 22.72 -10.14 2.16
CA GLY A 59 22.67 -9.82 0.72
C GLY A 59 22.14 -8.39 0.44
N SER A 60 21.60 -8.19 -0.77
CA SER A 60 20.98 -6.90 -1.17
C SER A 60 19.70 -6.65 -0.36
N VAL A 61 19.67 -5.55 0.38
CA VAL A 61 18.52 -5.14 1.20
C VAL A 61 17.34 -4.77 0.32
N ILE A 62 17.59 -3.96 -0.71
CA ILE A 62 16.53 -3.44 -1.58
C ILE A 62 15.90 -4.56 -2.43
N ASP A 63 16.71 -5.41 -3.07
CA ASP A 63 16.18 -6.48 -3.91
C ASP A 63 15.34 -7.48 -3.08
N THR A 64 15.82 -7.82 -1.89
CA THR A 64 15.08 -8.69 -0.98
C THR A 64 13.76 -8.07 -0.54
N ALA A 65 13.75 -6.76 -0.23
CA ALA A 65 12.54 -6.03 0.14
C ALA A 65 11.54 -5.95 -1.03
N ILE A 66 12.00 -5.70 -2.25
CA ILE A 66 11.15 -5.69 -3.46
C ILE A 66 10.49 -7.05 -3.68
N ILE A 67 11.26 -8.13 -3.59
CA ILE A 67 10.72 -9.51 -3.76
C ILE A 67 9.67 -9.79 -2.68
N ALA A 68 9.98 -9.51 -1.41
CA ALA A 68 9.07 -9.76 -0.30
C ALA A 68 7.79 -8.93 -0.40
N GLY A 69 7.90 -7.64 -0.74
CA GLY A 69 6.75 -6.75 -0.93
C GLY A 69 5.88 -7.19 -2.11
N THR A 70 6.49 -7.64 -3.22
CA THR A 70 5.75 -8.17 -4.38
C THR A 70 4.95 -9.42 -4.00
N LEU A 71 5.57 -10.36 -3.27
CA LEU A 71 4.90 -11.57 -2.79
C LEU A 71 3.74 -11.21 -1.84
N ALA A 72 3.95 -10.25 -0.94
CA ALA A 72 2.95 -9.81 0.01
C ALA A 72 1.74 -9.13 -0.67
N ALA A 73 1.98 -8.26 -1.65
CA ALA A 73 0.90 -7.66 -2.44
C ALA A 73 0.01 -8.73 -3.08
N LYS A 74 0.61 -9.78 -3.65
CA LYS A 74 -0.12 -10.92 -4.29
C LYS A 74 -0.89 -11.79 -3.29
N ARG A 75 -0.55 -11.75 -2.01
CA ARG A 75 -1.16 -12.55 -0.93
C ARG A 75 -1.96 -11.72 0.07
N THR A 76 -2.32 -10.51 -0.28
CA THR A 76 -3.04 -9.59 0.62
C THR A 76 -4.32 -10.22 1.19
N HIS A 77 -5.06 -10.97 0.38
CA HIS A 77 -6.30 -11.64 0.81
C HIS A 77 -6.08 -12.75 1.85
N GLU A 78 -4.89 -13.32 1.95
CA GLU A 78 -4.51 -14.29 2.99
C GLU A 78 -4.22 -13.60 4.33
N LEU A 79 -3.87 -12.32 4.32
CA LEU A 79 -3.46 -11.53 5.49
C LEU A 79 -4.60 -10.64 6.01
N ILE A 80 -5.44 -10.13 5.13
CA ILE A 80 -6.52 -9.18 5.43
C ILE A 80 -7.86 -9.85 5.19
N PRO A 81 -8.61 -10.22 6.25
CA PRO A 81 -9.71 -11.18 6.19
C PRO A 81 -10.83 -10.87 5.17
N PHE A 82 -11.13 -9.59 4.93
CA PHE A 82 -12.23 -9.20 4.05
C PHE A 82 -11.77 -8.63 2.69
N CYS A 83 -10.50 -8.83 2.34
CA CYS A 83 -10.02 -8.54 1.00
C CYS A 83 -10.41 -9.65 0.01
N HIS A 84 -10.76 -9.24 -1.19
CA HIS A 84 -11.02 -10.18 -2.29
C HIS A 84 -9.69 -10.70 -2.85
N PRO A 85 -9.61 -11.99 -3.26
CA PRO A 85 -8.46 -12.47 -4.02
C PRO A 85 -8.42 -11.77 -5.38
N LEU A 86 -7.28 -11.14 -5.70
CA LEU A 86 -7.10 -10.40 -6.93
C LEU A 86 -5.97 -10.97 -7.76
N MET A 87 -6.18 -11.09 -9.06
CA MET A 87 -5.13 -11.37 -10.03
C MET A 87 -4.46 -10.06 -10.43
N ILE A 88 -3.43 -9.65 -9.69
CA ILE A 88 -2.70 -8.41 -9.92
C ILE A 88 -2.03 -8.46 -11.30
N GLU A 89 -2.29 -7.44 -12.14
CA GLU A 89 -1.70 -7.30 -13.48
C GLU A 89 -0.34 -6.59 -13.42
N ARG A 90 -0.18 -5.62 -12.50
CA ARG A 90 1.06 -4.87 -12.33
C ARG A 90 1.33 -4.61 -10.85
N CYS A 91 2.56 -4.89 -10.43
CA CYS A 91 3.08 -4.57 -9.11
C CYS A 91 4.51 -4.08 -9.26
N VAL A 92 4.77 -2.83 -8.89
CA VAL A 92 6.10 -2.21 -8.98
C VAL A 92 6.47 -1.65 -7.61
N LEU A 93 7.61 -2.07 -7.09
CA LEU A 93 8.18 -1.49 -5.88
C LEU A 93 9.45 -0.71 -6.21
N SER A 94 9.66 0.39 -5.51
CA SER A 94 10.88 1.18 -5.53
C SER A 94 11.26 1.58 -4.10
N ALA A 95 12.55 1.79 -3.86
CA ALA A 95 13.05 2.25 -2.59
C ALA A 95 14.16 3.25 -2.82
N GLU A 96 14.04 4.44 -2.20
CA GLU A 96 15.01 5.53 -2.33
C GLU A 96 15.12 6.32 -1.02
N PHE A 97 16.31 6.85 -0.73
CA PHE A 97 16.48 7.76 0.39
C PHE A 97 15.90 9.14 0.04
N THR A 98 14.95 9.61 0.83
CA THR A 98 14.32 10.93 0.70
C THR A 98 14.95 11.98 1.61
N SER A 99 15.75 11.56 2.59
CA SER A 99 16.56 12.39 3.48
C SER A 99 17.84 11.67 3.86
N GLU A 100 18.65 12.24 4.75
CA GLU A 100 19.87 11.57 5.25
C GLU A 100 19.57 10.25 5.97
N THR A 101 18.39 10.12 6.59
CA THR A 101 18.01 9.01 7.46
C THR A 101 16.80 8.22 6.98
N ASP A 102 15.98 8.77 6.08
CA ASP A 102 14.69 8.20 5.72
C ASP A 102 14.72 7.52 4.35
N LEU A 103 14.45 6.23 4.32
CA LEU A 103 14.24 5.43 3.11
C LEU A 103 12.74 5.32 2.83
N ALA A 104 12.29 5.90 1.73
CA ALA A 104 10.92 5.73 1.24
C ALA A 104 10.82 4.48 0.37
N ILE A 105 9.84 3.64 0.66
CA ILE A 105 9.51 2.44 -0.11
C ILE A 105 8.12 2.66 -0.69
N ARG A 106 8.01 2.71 -2.01
CA ARG A 106 6.73 2.85 -2.72
C ARG A 106 6.34 1.52 -3.34
N CYS A 107 5.04 1.21 -3.26
CA CYS A 107 4.43 0.07 -3.92
C CYS A 107 3.26 0.57 -4.76
N GLU A 108 3.36 0.37 -6.06
CA GLU A 108 2.31 0.66 -7.03
C GLU A 108 1.70 -0.64 -7.52
N VAL A 109 0.37 -0.74 -7.45
CA VAL A 109 -0.41 -1.90 -7.89
C VAL A 109 -1.49 -1.46 -8.86
N ALA A 110 -1.69 -2.24 -9.92
CA ALA A 110 -2.78 -2.02 -10.87
C ALA A 110 -3.45 -3.34 -11.27
N VAL A 111 -4.76 -3.25 -11.54
CA VAL A 111 -5.60 -4.38 -11.96
C VAL A 111 -6.86 -3.88 -12.66
N SER A 112 -7.43 -4.68 -13.54
CA SER A 112 -8.78 -4.50 -14.08
C SER A 112 -9.76 -5.33 -13.24
N HIS A 113 -10.46 -4.69 -12.29
CA HIS A 113 -11.32 -5.42 -11.36
C HIS A 113 -12.49 -4.56 -10.83
N ARG A 114 -13.40 -5.19 -10.04
CA ARG A 114 -14.58 -4.58 -9.41
C ARG A 114 -14.29 -3.90 -8.07
N THR A 115 -13.12 -4.17 -7.48
CA THR A 115 -12.66 -3.57 -6.21
C THR A 115 -11.35 -2.82 -6.41
N GLY A 116 -11.02 -1.94 -5.47
CA GLY A 116 -9.74 -1.22 -5.46
C GLY A 116 -8.58 -2.12 -5.02
N VAL A 117 -7.36 -1.64 -5.17
CA VAL A 117 -6.09 -2.32 -4.85
C VAL A 117 -5.28 -1.58 -3.78
N GLU A 118 -5.97 -0.79 -2.97
CA GLU A 118 -5.33 0.00 -1.91
C GLU A 118 -4.63 -0.90 -0.89
N MET A 119 -5.29 -2.02 -0.52
CA MET A 119 -4.74 -2.94 0.47
C MET A 119 -3.54 -3.71 -0.07
N GLU A 120 -3.54 -4.08 -1.33
CA GLU A 120 -2.42 -4.72 -2.01
C GLU A 120 -1.18 -3.81 -2.01
N ALA A 121 -1.36 -2.52 -2.34
CA ALA A 121 -0.29 -1.53 -2.31
C ALA A 121 0.24 -1.30 -0.89
N LEU A 122 -0.64 -1.14 0.10
CA LEU A 122 -0.27 -0.97 1.51
C LEU A 122 0.44 -2.19 2.06
N THR A 123 -0.05 -3.40 1.79
CA THR A 123 0.57 -4.65 2.24
C THR A 123 1.95 -4.83 1.64
N GLY A 124 2.09 -4.56 0.32
CA GLY A 124 3.38 -4.62 -0.36
C GLY A 124 4.41 -3.66 0.24
N ALA A 125 4.04 -2.39 0.45
CA ALA A 125 4.92 -1.41 1.08
C ALA A 125 5.30 -1.78 2.52
N SER A 126 4.32 -2.28 3.32
CA SER A 126 4.53 -2.72 4.70
C SER A 126 5.56 -3.84 4.80
N ILE A 127 5.36 -4.92 4.05
CA ILE A 127 6.22 -6.09 4.14
C ILE A 127 7.62 -5.79 3.58
N ALA A 128 7.72 -4.94 2.56
CA ALA A 128 9.01 -4.46 2.09
C ALA A 128 9.75 -3.68 3.19
N ALA A 129 9.06 -2.77 3.92
CA ALA A 129 9.65 -2.02 5.04
C ALA A 129 10.08 -2.93 6.20
N LEU A 130 9.27 -3.91 6.57
CA LEU A 130 9.61 -4.91 7.59
C LEU A 130 10.80 -5.77 7.16
N THR A 131 10.91 -6.07 5.86
CA THR A 131 12.06 -6.81 5.31
C THR A 131 13.35 -5.98 5.41
N VAL A 132 13.30 -4.68 5.10
CA VAL A 132 14.43 -3.76 5.33
C VAL A 132 14.83 -3.78 6.79
N TYR A 133 13.87 -3.67 7.72
CA TYR A 133 14.13 -3.75 9.15
C TYR A 133 14.83 -5.07 9.53
N ASP A 134 14.28 -6.22 9.11
CA ASP A 134 14.87 -7.54 9.44
C ASP A 134 16.30 -7.69 8.92
N MET A 135 16.57 -7.21 7.72
CA MET A 135 17.89 -7.30 7.12
C MET A 135 18.92 -6.38 7.81
N CYS A 136 18.48 -5.27 8.37
CA CYS A 136 19.34 -4.23 8.96
C CYS A 136 19.36 -4.23 10.49
N LYS A 137 18.48 -4.96 11.19
CA LYS A 137 18.34 -4.92 12.67
C LYS A 137 19.60 -5.26 13.45
N SER A 138 20.54 -6.01 12.84
CA SER A 138 21.84 -6.29 13.44
C SER A 138 22.75 -5.05 13.55
N LEU A 139 22.45 -4.00 12.77
CA LEU A 139 23.19 -2.72 12.82
C LEU A 139 22.64 -1.81 13.94
N SER A 140 21.33 -1.82 14.16
CA SER A 140 20.68 -1.07 15.23
C SER A 140 19.24 -1.52 15.44
N HIS A 141 18.78 -1.58 16.69
CA HIS A 141 17.37 -1.76 17.04
C HIS A 141 16.57 -0.45 17.06
N GLN A 142 17.23 0.70 16.82
CA GLN A 142 16.57 2.01 16.72
C GLN A 142 16.01 2.32 15.31
N ILE A 143 16.15 1.39 14.38
CA ILE A 143 15.49 1.47 13.07
C ILE A 143 13.97 1.44 13.28
N MET A 144 13.24 2.32 12.61
CA MET A 144 11.79 2.43 12.74
C MET A 144 11.09 2.37 11.40
N VAL A 145 9.95 1.69 11.33
CA VAL A 145 8.96 1.95 10.29
C VAL A 145 8.12 3.13 10.76
N ALA A 146 8.45 4.32 10.28
CA ALA A 146 7.94 5.59 10.80
C ALA A 146 6.57 5.97 10.23
N GLU A 147 6.25 5.52 9.02
CA GLU A 147 5.02 5.86 8.34
C GLU A 147 4.60 4.74 7.38
N LEU A 148 3.28 4.56 7.24
CA LEU A 148 2.65 3.78 6.18
C LEU A 148 1.40 4.52 5.73
N ARG A 149 1.31 4.89 4.45
CA ARG A 149 0.15 5.61 3.94
C ARG A 149 -0.16 5.31 2.48
N LEU A 150 -1.43 5.49 2.12
CA LEU A 150 -1.87 5.54 0.73
C LEU A 150 -1.54 6.94 0.17
N LEU A 151 -0.79 7.00 -0.93
CA LEU A 151 -0.49 8.23 -1.64
C LEU A 151 -1.54 8.53 -2.69
N GLU A 152 -1.80 7.54 -3.55
CA GLU A 152 -2.67 7.69 -4.70
C GLU A 152 -3.59 6.50 -4.86
N LYS A 153 -4.76 6.74 -5.41
CA LYS A 153 -5.62 5.70 -5.97
C LYS A 153 -6.46 6.28 -7.09
N SER A 154 -6.66 5.48 -8.11
CA SER A 154 -7.57 5.78 -9.21
C SER A 154 -8.57 4.65 -9.48
N GLY A 155 -9.65 5.02 -10.14
CA GLY A 155 -10.78 4.14 -10.39
C GLY A 155 -11.73 4.02 -9.19
N GLY A 156 -12.98 3.62 -9.46
CA GLY A 156 -14.02 3.49 -8.46
C GLY A 156 -14.72 4.78 -8.06
N ARG A 157 -15.24 4.80 -6.81
CA ARG A 157 -16.10 5.90 -6.35
C ARG A 157 -15.33 7.17 -5.96
N ARG A 158 -14.07 7.07 -5.65
CA ARG A 158 -13.24 8.19 -5.16
C ARG A 158 -11.82 8.03 -5.66
N GLU A 159 -11.20 9.15 -5.96
CA GLU A 159 -9.78 9.26 -6.25
C GLU A 159 -9.05 9.85 -5.05
N VAL A 160 -7.80 9.48 -4.87
CA VAL A 160 -6.88 10.03 -3.86
C VAL A 160 -5.63 10.49 -4.58
N ARG A 161 -5.14 11.69 -4.22
CA ARG A 161 -3.81 12.19 -4.60
C ARG A 161 -3.14 12.81 -3.38
N ASP A 162 -1.89 12.52 -3.17
CA ASP A 162 -1.10 12.97 -2.01
C ASP A 162 -1.80 12.70 -0.67
N GLY A 163 -2.45 11.53 -0.56
CA GLY A 163 -3.23 11.15 0.61
C GLY A 163 -4.55 11.91 0.79
N LYS A 164 -4.90 12.85 -0.10
CA LYS A 164 -6.14 13.63 -0.05
C LYS A 164 -7.19 13.05 -0.99
N VAL A 165 -8.41 12.88 -0.49
CA VAL A 165 -9.55 12.48 -1.32
C VAL A 165 -9.94 13.65 -2.21
N LEU A 166 -9.90 13.44 -3.53
CA LEU A 166 -10.39 14.42 -4.49
C LEU A 166 -11.92 14.46 -4.47
N ALA A 167 -12.51 15.66 -4.59
CA ALA A 167 -13.93 15.82 -4.77
C ALA A 167 -14.35 15.10 -6.05
N GLY A 168 -15.20 14.04 -5.92
CA GLY A 168 -15.53 13.17 -7.02
C GLY A 168 -16.27 13.90 -8.14
N THR A 169 -15.73 13.88 -9.32
CA THR A 169 -16.52 14.01 -10.55
C THR A 169 -17.41 12.77 -10.67
N ARG A 170 -18.67 12.87 -10.26
CA ARG A 170 -19.68 11.87 -10.60
C ARG A 170 -19.73 11.79 -12.13
N LYS A 171 -19.16 10.75 -12.73
CA LYS A 171 -19.51 10.37 -14.09
C LYS A 171 -21.01 10.07 -14.07
N ARG A 172 -21.82 10.99 -14.63
CA ARG A 172 -23.22 10.73 -14.94
C ARG A 172 -23.21 9.55 -15.91
N SER A 173 -23.77 8.41 -15.50
CA SER A 173 -24.16 7.37 -16.43
C SER A 173 -25.12 8.00 -17.42
N ARG A 174 -24.74 8.10 -18.69
CA ARG A 174 -25.70 8.36 -19.75
C ARG A 174 -26.63 7.14 -19.76
N ALA A 175 -27.88 7.36 -19.34
CA ALA A 175 -28.96 6.46 -19.67
C ALA A 175 -28.99 6.37 -21.20
N ARG A 176 -28.85 5.17 -21.72
CA ARG A 176 -29.20 4.89 -23.12
C ARG A 176 -30.74 4.77 -23.17
N GLU A 177 -31.35 5.67 -23.85
CA GLU A 177 -32.69 5.50 -24.44
C GLU A 177 -32.69 4.39 -25.47
#